data_2a1d8dd8c3a233880e5ef51f7c60a329
#
_entry.id   2a1d8dd8c3a233880e5ef51f7c60a329
#
_cell.length_a   1.000
_cell.length_b   1.000
_cell.length_c   1.000
_cell.angle_alpha   90.00
_cell.angle_beta   90.00
_cell.angle_gamma   90.00
#
_symmetry.space_group_name_H-M   'P 1'
#
loop_
_entity.id
_entity.type
_entity.pdbx_description
1 polymer ?
#
loop_
_entity_poly.entity_id
_entity_poly.type
_entity_poly.pdbx_seq_one_letter_code
_entity_poly.pdbx_strand_id
1 'polypeptide(L)'
;TDLFAALYETENEESKNRFQRLVTTYASNRDDEGLKKVILKLYNFIQSFPDPIKWLYDKAAMYENDMSKSVWLRGIFLSKHKNYILMHHGKFWNNLIKEMIEVTKDVYPDADTSLSSAYISECRQYWGKMWDYICICTDCVNALKTTESFDEIGSVYDTYITKTKLGTAVRTYKNAEAPIEQWQYYANRYNAMREDLLNTMSYLPNGNAEHFNKYIHSEEMKQTIDDIVWITVLLSESYEQVKAKKNVKTFSDIEHLAYRLFSENENIRNEYSLKYNEILIDEYQDTNGLQDSIFTLISRDNKNMFMVGDLKQSIYRFRGGDPTIFKKKYSLDSDEIEIIH
;
A
#
# COMPACT_ATOMS: atom_id res chain seq x y z
N THR A 1 0.01 -26.80 20.17
CA THR A 1 0.13 -26.95 21.63
C THR A 1 1.53 -27.47 21.98
N ASP A 2 2.00 -28.51 21.29
CA ASP A 2 3.27 -29.18 21.60
C ASP A 2 4.50 -28.29 21.33
N LEU A 3 4.49 -27.48 20.26
CA LEU A 3 5.58 -26.55 19.96
C LEU A 3 5.78 -25.50 21.06
N PHE A 4 4.70 -24.90 21.55
CA PHE A 4 4.79 -23.88 22.61
C PHE A 4 5.27 -24.49 23.94
N ALA A 5 4.78 -25.69 24.29
CA ALA A 5 5.28 -26.42 25.44
C ALA A 5 6.79 -26.70 25.33
N ALA A 6 7.25 -27.16 24.17
CA ALA A 6 8.67 -27.37 23.93
C ALA A 6 9.52 -26.09 23.98
N LEU A 7 8.96 -24.93 23.56
CA LEU A 7 9.64 -23.66 23.66
C LEU A 7 9.71 -23.10 25.10
N TYR A 8 8.73 -23.41 25.95
CA TYR A 8 8.80 -23.08 27.37
C TYR A 8 9.87 -23.90 28.12
N GLU A 9 10.09 -25.15 27.67
CA GLU A 9 11.02 -26.09 28.31
C GLU A 9 12.40 -26.11 27.66
N THR A 10 12.63 -25.30 26.59
CA THR A 10 13.89 -25.34 25.84
C THR A 10 15.06 -24.84 26.70
N GLU A 11 16.18 -25.58 26.62
CA GLU A 11 17.47 -25.18 27.21
C GLU A 11 18.27 -24.24 26.29
N ASN A 12 17.83 -24.05 25.03
CA ASN A 12 18.47 -23.12 24.11
C ASN A 12 18.11 -21.68 24.48
N GLU A 13 19.06 -20.95 25.04
CA GLU A 13 18.86 -19.58 25.55
C GLU A 13 18.39 -18.61 24.44
N GLU A 14 18.90 -18.75 23.21
CA GLU A 14 18.47 -17.89 22.11
C GLU A 14 16.97 -18.12 21.78
N SER A 15 16.57 -19.35 21.59
CA SER A 15 15.19 -19.72 21.32
C SER A 15 14.24 -19.30 22.45
N LYS A 16 14.69 -19.46 23.69
CA LYS A 16 13.94 -19.03 24.89
C LYS A 16 13.75 -17.53 24.91
N ASN A 17 14.80 -16.76 24.67
CA ASN A 17 14.73 -15.30 24.67
C ASN A 17 13.84 -14.78 23.53
N ARG A 18 13.94 -15.36 22.33
CA ARG A 18 13.06 -15.02 21.20
C ARG A 18 11.59 -15.29 21.51
N PHE A 19 11.30 -16.46 22.07
CA PHE A 19 9.94 -16.83 22.44
C PHE A 19 9.38 -15.95 23.56
N GLN A 20 10.17 -15.65 24.59
CA GLN A 20 9.75 -14.76 25.69
C GLN A 20 9.45 -13.34 25.20
N ARG A 21 10.23 -12.79 24.28
CA ARG A 21 9.93 -11.48 23.67
C ARG A 21 8.57 -11.49 22.97
N LEU A 22 8.29 -12.52 22.18
CA LEU A 22 7.00 -12.66 21.48
C LEU A 22 5.84 -12.79 22.46
N VAL A 23 6.00 -13.63 23.48
CA VAL A 23 4.97 -13.78 24.53
C VAL A 23 4.73 -12.44 25.21
N THR A 24 5.78 -11.72 25.59
CA THR A 24 5.64 -10.39 26.24
C THR A 24 4.94 -9.38 25.35
N THR A 25 5.23 -9.40 24.04
CA THR A 25 4.65 -8.45 23.07
C THR A 25 3.17 -8.76 22.79
N TYR A 26 2.78 -10.03 22.71
CA TYR A 26 1.45 -10.46 22.28
C TYR A 26 0.58 -11.06 23.39
N ALA A 27 1.12 -11.25 24.58
CA ALA A 27 0.35 -11.76 25.70
C ALA A 27 -0.67 -10.71 26.18
N SER A 28 -1.91 -11.12 26.26
CA SER A 28 -2.97 -10.40 26.95
C SER A 28 -3.39 -11.22 28.16
N ASN A 29 -3.42 -10.60 29.35
CA ASN A 29 -3.93 -11.23 30.57
C ASN A 29 -3.25 -12.55 31.01
N ARG A 30 -1.94 -12.69 30.81
CA ARG A 30 -1.11 -13.83 31.23
C ARG A 30 -1.28 -15.12 30.41
N ASP A 31 -1.83 -15.06 29.21
CA ASP A 31 -1.86 -16.21 28.31
C ASP A 31 -1.15 -15.93 26.97
N ASP A 32 -0.76 -16.99 26.28
CA ASP A 32 -0.10 -16.96 24.97
C ASP A 32 -1.08 -17.16 23.79
N GLU A 33 -2.38 -17.14 24.04
CA GLU A 33 -3.41 -17.36 23.03
C GLU A 33 -3.41 -16.29 21.94
N GLY A 34 -3.06 -15.04 22.30
CA GLY A 34 -2.88 -13.95 21.34
C GLY A 34 -1.79 -14.27 20.33
N LEU A 35 -0.63 -14.72 20.79
CA LEU A 35 0.50 -15.13 19.96
C LEU A 35 0.16 -16.32 19.08
N LYS A 36 -0.47 -17.36 19.64
CA LYS A 36 -0.93 -18.54 18.89
C LYS A 36 -1.83 -18.16 17.71
N LYS A 37 -2.79 -17.27 17.96
CA LYS A 37 -3.71 -16.80 16.91
C LYS A 37 -2.99 -16.07 15.79
N VAL A 38 -2.03 -15.20 16.12
CA VAL A 38 -1.23 -14.48 15.12
C VAL A 38 -0.43 -15.45 14.27
N ILE A 39 0.28 -16.39 14.88
CA ILE A 39 1.13 -17.35 14.18
C ILE A 39 0.31 -18.29 13.31
N LEU A 40 -0.79 -18.85 13.84
CA LEU A 40 -1.67 -19.73 13.06
C LEU A 40 -2.32 -19.00 11.89
N LYS A 41 -2.73 -17.74 12.08
CA LYS A 41 -3.27 -16.92 11.00
C LYS A 41 -2.23 -16.65 9.93
N LEU A 42 -1.00 -16.34 10.33
CA LEU A 42 0.12 -16.13 9.41
C LEU A 42 0.47 -17.42 8.67
N TYR A 43 0.61 -18.54 9.38
CA TYR A 43 0.86 -19.86 8.80
C TYR A 43 -0.18 -20.21 7.72
N ASN A 44 -1.48 -20.07 8.05
CA ASN A 44 -2.54 -20.36 7.09
C ASN A 44 -2.50 -19.40 5.88
N PHE A 45 -2.20 -18.13 6.11
CA PHE A 45 -2.11 -17.15 5.05
C PHE A 45 -0.98 -17.44 4.06
N ILE A 46 0.19 -17.81 4.56
CA ILE A 46 1.34 -18.07 3.68
C ILE A 46 1.18 -19.32 2.82
N GLN A 47 0.28 -20.26 3.20
CA GLN A 47 -0.02 -21.43 2.39
C GLN A 47 -0.66 -21.09 1.03
N SER A 48 -1.14 -19.88 0.84
CA SER A 48 -1.68 -19.39 -0.43
C SER A 48 -0.61 -18.96 -1.45
N PHE A 49 0.68 -19.00 -1.09
CA PHE A 49 1.80 -18.64 -1.97
C PHE A 49 2.57 -19.87 -2.43
N PRO A 50 3.16 -19.85 -3.64
CA PRO A 50 3.95 -20.96 -4.18
C PRO A 50 5.12 -21.38 -3.29
N ASP A 51 5.80 -20.43 -2.69
CA ASP A 51 6.88 -20.64 -1.72
C ASP A 51 6.60 -19.88 -0.43
N PRO A 52 5.91 -20.50 0.55
CA PRO A 52 5.51 -19.87 1.80
C PRO A 52 6.66 -19.30 2.61
N ILE A 53 7.74 -20.07 2.72
CA ILE A 53 8.90 -19.71 3.56
C ILE A 53 9.70 -18.59 2.92
N LYS A 54 9.93 -18.67 1.61
CA LYS A 54 10.57 -17.59 0.87
C LYS A 54 9.77 -16.30 0.98
N TRP A 55 8.44 -16.39 0.86
CA TRP A 55 7.56 -15.24 1.02
C TRP A 55 7.72 -14.57 2.39
N LEU A 56 7.81 -15.34 3.49
CA LEU A 56 8.05 -14.82 4.84
C LEU A 56 9.37 -14.04 4.91
N TYR A 57 10.46 -14.62 4.42
CA TYR A 57 11.77 -13.96 4.43
C TYR A 57 11.79 -12.72 3.55
N ASP A 58 11.21 -12.76 2.35
CA ASP A 58 11.11 -11.62 1.45
C ASP A 58 10.33 -10.47 2.11
N LYS A 59 9.27 -10.79 2.88
CA LYS A 59 8.50 -9.76 3.60
C LYS A 59 9.22 -9.23 4.83
N ALA A 60 9.90 -10.07 5.57
CA ALA A 60 10.74 -9.63 6.69
C ALA A 60 11.89 -8.73 6.24
N ALA A 61 12.52 -9.04 5.11
CA ALA A 61 13.58 -8.24 4.52
C ALA A 61 13.13 -6.84 4.10
N MET A 62 11.81 -6.61 3.95
CA MET A 62 11.29 -5.24 3.70
C MET A 62 11.42 -4.32 4.92
N TYR A 63 11.62 -4.88 6.12
CA TYR A 63 11.80 -4.16 7.37
C TYR A 63 13.29 -4.11 7.71
N GLU A 64 13.96 -3.08 7.23
CA GLU A 64 15.37 -2.85 7.56
C GLU A 64 15.48 -2.03 8.85
N ASN A 65 16.66 -2.12 9.54
CA ASN A 65 16.94 -1.33 10.74
C ASN A 65 16.89 0.17 10.45
N ASP A 66 17.29 0.58 9.24
CA ASP A 66 17.12 1.94 8.73
C ASP A 66 15.87 1.99 7.85
N MET A 67 14.76 2.41 8.44
CA MET A 67 13.49 2.50 7.74
C MET A 67 13.51 3.47 6.56
N SER A 68 14.43 4.43 6.52
CA SER A 68 14.60 5.33 5.36
C SER A 68 15.04 4.56 4.10
N LYS A 69 15.66 3.40 4.28
CA LYS A 69 16.06 2.49 3.19
C LYS A 69 15.05 1.39 2.90
N SER A 70 14.06 1.22 3.78
CA SER A 70 13.05 0.18 3.63
C SER A 70 12.29 0.31 2.31
N VAL A 71 12.22 -0.78 1.55
CA VAL A 71 11.45 -0.87 0.31
C VAL A 71 9.96 -0.61 0.57
N TRP A 72 9.45 -1.05 1.74
CA TRP A 72 8.07 -0.82 2.13
C TRP A 72 7.76 0.66 2.31
N LEU A 73 8.62 1.37 3.03
CA LEU A 73 8.44 2.78 3.29
C LEU A 73 8.62 3.61 2.01
N ARG A 74 9.70 3.38 1.27
CA ARG A 74 9.97 4.09 0.00
C ARG A 74 8.95 3.75 -1.09
N GLY A 75 8.79 2.47 -1.39
CA GLY A 75 8.02 2.03 -2.55
C GLY A 75 6.51 2.06 -2.34
N ILE A 76 6.03 1.65 -1.16
CA ILE A 76 4.59 1.48 -0.93
C ILE A 76 4.00 2.70 -0.24
N PHE A 77 4.55 3.08 0.90
CA PHE A 77 3.96 4.14 1.71
C PHE A 77 4.13 5.51 1.06
N LEU A 78 5.37 5.91 0.75
CA LEU A 78 5.63 7.22 0.16
C LEU A 78 4.99 7.36 -1.22
N SER A 79 5.14 6.36 -2.09
CA SER A 79 4.57 6.41 -3.42
C SER A 79 3.04 6.54 -3.37
N LYS A 80 2.36 5.73 -2.56
CA LYS A 80 0.90 5.79 -2.44
C LYS A 80 0.43 7.09 -1.82
N HIS A 81 1.08 7.54 -0.76
CA HIS A 81 0.69 8.76 -0.05
C HIS A 81 0.97 10.01 -0.89
N LYS A 82 2.15 10.07 -1.50
CA LYS A 82 2.51 11.10 -2.48
C LYS A 82 1.52 11.16 -3.64
N ASN A 83 1.18 10.00 -4.23
CA ASN A 83 0.23 9.94 -5.34
C ASN A 83 -1.17 10.41 -4.89
N TYR A 84 -1.61 10.08 -3.69
CA TYR A 84 -2.85 10.60 -3.14
C TYR A 84 -2.85 12.13 -3.12
N ILE A 85 -1.81 12.76 -2.55
CA ILE A 85 -1.66 14.21 -2.51
C ILE A 85 -1.68 14.80 -3.92
N LEU A 86 -0.90 14.24 -4.84
CA LEU A 86 -0.82 14.76 -6.22
C LEU A 86 -2.16 14.66 -6.96
N MET A 87 -2.89 13.57 -6.79
CA MET A 87 -4.18 13.37 -7.46
C MET A 87 -5.28 14.25 -6.86
N HIS A 88 -5.39 14.34 -5.54
CA HIS A 88 -6.47 15.10 -4.89
C HIS A 88 -6.16 16.59 -4.88
N HIS A 89 -5.05 16.98 -4.29
CA HIS A 89 -4.72 18.39 -4.11
C HIS A 89 -4.22 19.04 -5.41
N GLY A 90 -3.43 18.33 -6.21
CA GLY A 90 -2.93 18.89 -7.47
C GLY A 90 -4.04 19.28 -8.44
N LYS A 91 -5.05 18.43 -8.58
CA LYS A 91 -6.23 18.73 -9.40
C LYS A 91 -7.06 19.87 -8.81
N PHE A 92 -7.27 19.86 -7.50
CA PHE A 92 -8.06 20.87 -6.82
C PHE A 92 -7.45 22.28 -6.97
N TRP A 93 -6.17 22.44 -6.60
CA TRP A 93 -5.51 23.75 -6.64
C TRP A 93 -5.42 24.32 -8.06
N ASN A 94 -5.11 23.49 -9.04
CA ASN A 94 -5.07 23.90 -10.42
C ASN A 94 -6.45 24.35 -10.94
N ASN A 95 -7.53 23.68 -10.54
CA ASN A 95 -8.88 24.08 -10.93
C ASN A 95 -9.30 25.37 -10.21
N LEU A 96 -8.98 25.50 -8.93
CA LEU A 96 -9.29 26.71 -8.16
C LEU A 96 -8.63 27.95 -8.76
N ILE A 97 -7.35 27.85 -9.16
CA ILE A 97 -6.64 28.92 -9.86
C ILE A 97 -7.36 29.28 -11.16
N LYS A 98 -7.74 28.31 -11.97
CA LYS A 98 -8.45 28.55 -13.25
C LYS A 98 -9.78 29.26 -13.02
N GLU A 99 -10.57 28.81 -12.05
CA GLU A 99 -11.84 29.43 -11.70
C GLU A 99 -11.65 30.87 -11.24
N MET A 100 -10.64 31.15 -10.41
CA MET A 100 -10.34 32.49 -9.93
C MET A 100 -9.84 33.41 -11.07
N ILE A 101 -9.10 32.86 -12.03
CA ILE A 101 -8.68 33.56 -13.26
C ILE A 101 -9.92 33.97 -14.08
N GLU A 102 -10.86 33.05 -14.30
CA GLU A 102 -12.08 33.36 -15.07
C GLU A 102 -12.92 34.46 -14.40
N VAL A 103 -13.10 34.38 -13.08
CA VAL A 103 -13.80 35.47 -12.33
C VAL A 103 -13.06 36.82 -12.44
N THR A 104 -11.73 36.79 -12.45
CA THR A 104 -10.93 38.00 -12.61
C THR A 104 -11.08 38.60 -14.01
N LYS A 105 -11.22 37.79 -15.05
CA LYS A 105 -11.50 38.24 -16.43
C LYS A 105 -12.85 38.97 -16.52
N ASP A 106 -13.86 38.45 -15.85
CA ASP A 106 -15.18 39.08 -15.83
C ASP A 106 -15.13 40.49 -15.20
N VAL A 107 -14.23 40.71 -14.24
CA VAL A 107 -14.03 42.01 -13.57
C VAL A 107 -13.11 42.94 -14.38
N TYR A 108 -12.14 42.38 -15.12
CA TYR A 108 -11.15 43.09 -15.91
C TYR A 108 -11.14 42.58 -17.37
N PRO A 109 -12.20 42.84 -18.17
CA PRO A 109 -12.36 42.23 -19.49
C PRO A 109 -11.30 42.66 -20.52
N ASP A 110 -10.67 43.79 -20.31
CA ASP A 110 -9.63 44.35 -21.22
C ASP A 110 -8.20 43.87 -20.87
N ALA A 111 -8.05 43.07 -19.81
CA ALA A 111 -6.74 42.58 -19.39
C ALA A 111 -6.22 41.52 -20.37
N ASP A 112 -4.94 41.62 -20.76
CA ASP A 112 -4.24 40.56 -21.48
C ASP A 112 -4.25 39.26 -20.67
N THR A 113 -5.11 38.34 -21.12
CA THR A 113 -5.36 37.06 -20.42
C THR A 113 -4.27 36.00 -20.62
N SER A 114 -3.19 36.31 -21.39
CA SER A 114 -1.97 35.53 -21.29
C SER A 114 -1.52 35.60 -19.81
N LEU A 115 -0.97 34.50 -19.26
CA LEU A 115 -0.40 34.46 -17.89
C LEU A 115 0.80 35.41 -17.76
N SER A 116 0.64 36.63 -18.28
CA SER A 116 1.60 37.70 -18.19
C SER A 116 1.75 38.17 -16.73
N SER A 117 2.92 38.68 -16.38
CA SER A 117 3.18 39.22 -15.05
C SER A 117 2.19 40.34 -14.67
N ALA A 118 1.66 41.08 -15.65
CA ALA A 118 0.64 42.11 -15.47
C ALA A 118 -0.70 41.50 -15.00
N TYR A 119 -1.17 40.44 -15.66
CA TYR A 119 -2.43 39.78 -15.31
C TYR A 119 -2.36 39.08 -13.94
N ILE A 120 -1.23 38.47 -13.62
CA ILE A 120 -0.98 37.90 -12.28
C ILE A 120 -1.04 39.01 -11.22
N SER A 121 -0.56 40.22 -11.52
CA SER A 121 -0.66 41.37 -10.62
C SER A 121 -2.12 41.81 -10.37
N GLU A 122 -2.97 41.78 -11.39
CA GLU A 122 -4.41 42.08 -11.27
C GLU A 122 -5.15 40.99 -10.44
N CYS A 123 -4.86 39.73 -10.66
CA CYS A 123 -5.36 38.63 -9.84
C CYS A 123 -4.98 38.84 -8.36
N ARG A 124 -3.74 39.22 -8.09
CA ARG A 124 -3.28 39.52 -6.72
C ARG A 124 -4.00 40.71 -6.13
N GLN A 125 -4.27 41.75 -6.90
CA GLN A 125 -5.00 42.94 -6.41
C GLN A 125 -6.43 42.57 -6.04
N TYR A 126 -7.11 41.73 -6.86
CA TYR A 126 -8.48 41.31 -6.61
C TYR A 126 -8.61 40.35 -5.43
N TRP A 127 -7.80 39.26 -5.48
CA TRP A 127 -7.87 38.20 -4.49
C TRP A 127 -6.96 38.38 -3.27
N GLY A 128 -6.08 39.39 -3.32
CA GLY A 128 -5.16 39.68 -2.23
C GLY A 128 -4.31 38.49 -1.78
N LYS A 129 -4.10 38.38 -0.47
CA LYS A 129 -3.27 37.32 0.11
C LYS A 129 -3.78 35.90 -0.15
N MET A 130 -5.06 35.72 -0.43
CA MET A 130 -5.60 34.40 -0.75
C MET A 130 -4.99 33.83 -2.02
N TRP A 131 -4.77 34.66 -3.05
CA TRP A 131 -4.07 34.28 -4.26
C TRP A 131 -2.65 33.76 -3.96
N ASP A 132 -1.88 34.53 -3.18
CA ASP A 132 -0.52 34.12 -2.82
C ASP A 132 -0.49 32.79 -2.05
N TYR A 133 -1.45 32.58 -1.15
CA TYR A 133 -1.53 31.35 -0.39
C TYR A 133 -1.96 30.13 -1.23
N ILE A 134 -2.83 30.32 -2.21
CA ILE A 134 -3.19 29.27 -3.17
C ILE A 134 -1.97 28.91 -4.04
N CYS A 135 -1.20 29.90 -4.46
CA CYS A 135 0.07 29.65 -5.17
C CYS A 135 1.05 28.83 -4.30
N ILE A 136 1.20 29.18 -3.02
CA ILE A 136 2.03 28.40 -2.07
C ILE A 136 1.55 26.95 -1.98
N CYS A 137 0.24 26.70 -1.86
CA CYS A 137 -0.30 25.34 -1.84
C CYS A 137 -0.04 24.59 -3.16
N THR A 138 -0.18 25.26 -4.28
CA THR A 138 0.11 24.70 -5.61
C THR A 138 1.58 24.37 -5.77
N ASP A 139 2.47 25.26 -5.35
CA ASP A 139 3.91 25.07 -5.41
C ASP A 139 4.36 23.92 -4.50
N CYS A 140 3.77 23.79 -3.31
CA CYS A 140 4.00 22.65 -2.43
C CYS A 140 3.69 21.31 -3.12
N VAL A 141 2.51 21.21 -3.73
CA VAL A 141 2.11 19.98 -4.44
C VAL A 141 2.98 19.74 -5.68
N ASN A 142 3.36 20.79 -6.41
CA ASN A 142 4.24 20.66 -7.56
C ASN A 142 5.67 20.24 -7.15
N ALA A 143 6.19 20.77 -6.06
CA ALA A 143 7.49 20.38 -5.51
C ALA A 143 7.53 18.88 -5.15
N LEU A 144 6.43 18.31 -4.65
CA LEU A 144 6.34 16.88 -4.37
C LEU A 144 6.43 16.00 -5.63
N LYS A 145 6.09 16.49 -6.82
CA LYS A 145 6.15 15.68 -8.05
C LYS A 145 7.54 15.15 -8.34
N THR A 146 8.55 15.95 -8.13
CA THR A 146 9.95 15.67 -8.46
C THR A 146 10.72 14.98 -7.35
N THR A 147 10.12 14.81 -6.15
CA THR A 147 10.81 14.18 -5.03
C THR A 147 10.87 12.67 -5.20
N GLU A 148 12.03 12.07 -4.95
CA GLU A 148 12.27 10.63 -5.02
C GLU A 148 12.82 10.07 -3.70
N SER A 149 13.27 10.93 -2.81
CA SER A 149 13.88 10.56 -1.52
C SER A 149 13.13 11.17 -0.33
N PHE A 150 13.39 10.61 0.85
CA PHE A 150 12.88 11.16 2.12
C PHE A 150 13.40 12.56 2.40
N ASP A 151 14.68 12.81 2.12
CA ASP A 151 15.32 14.09 2.37
C ASP A 151 14.71 15.20 1.51
N GLU A 152 14.40 14.88 0.24
CA GLU A 152 13.71 15.81 -0.66
C GLU A 152 12.28 16.11 -0.17
N ILE A 153 11.53 15.07 0.23
CA ILE A 153 10.19 15.24 0.81
C ILE A 153 10.27 16.06 2.09
N GLY A 154 11.28 15.82 2.92
CA GLY A 154 11.54 16.58 4.12
C GLY A 154 11.85 18.04 3.84
N SER A 155 12.60 18.33 2.80
CA SER A 155 12.87 19.70 2.36
C SER A 155 11.59 20.43 1.90
N VAL A 156 10.70 19.73 1.19
CA VAL A 156 9.37 20.25 0.82
C VAL A 156 8.54 20.50 2.09
N TYR A 157 8.51 19.55 3.02
CA TYR A 157 7.80 19.72 4.28
C TYR A 157 8.31 20.92 5.07
N ASP A 158 9.63 21.04 5.25
CA ASP A 158 10.22 22.15 5.98
C ASP A 158 9.89 23.50 5.32
N THR A 159 9.99 23.57 4.00
CA THR A 159 9.71 24.80 3.25
C THR A 159 8.25 25.22 3.34
N TYR A 160 7.31 24.31 3.05
CA TYR A 160 5.91 24.66 2.87
C TYR A 160 5.06 24.48 4.12
N ILE A 161 5.42 23.56 5.02
CA ILE A 161 4.66 23.31 6.25
C ILE A 161 5.28 24.05 7.44
N THR A 162 6.58 23.92 7.66
CA THR A 162 7.23 24.51 8.82
C THR A 162 7.42 26.02 8.67
N LYS A 163 7.98 26.47 7.55
CA LYS A 163 8.30 27.88 7.33
C LYS A 163 7.10 28.71 6.87
N THR A 164 6.39 28.27 5.85
CA THR A 164 5.28 29.05 5.28
C THR A 164 3.90 28.67 5.81
N LYS A 165 3.79 27.49 6.46
CA LYS A 165 2.52 26.92 6.99
C LYS A 165 1.41 26.84 5.93
N LEU A 166 1.78 26.65 4.66
CA LEU A 166 0.88 26.74 3.51
C LEU A 166 0.08 28.06 3.48
N GLY A 167 0.70 29.17 3.85
CA GLY A 167 0.00 30.40 4.11
C GLY A 167 -0.81 30.36 5.42
N THR A 168 -1.78 31.23 5.55
CA THR A 168 -2.69 31.28 6.70
C THR A 168 -4.13 31.14 6.27
N ALA A 169 -5.01 30.71 7.16
CA ALA A 169 -6.45 30.76 6.91
C ALA A 169 -6.89 32.20 6.62
N VAL A 170 -7.70 32.35 5.58
CA VAL A 170 -8.27 33.68 5.24
C VAL A 170 -9.57 33.87 5.96
N ARG A 171 -9.86 35.16 6.27
CA ARG A 171 -11.07 35.54 7.01
C ARG A 171 -12.30 35.24 6.15
N THR A 172 -13.30 34.61 6.76
CA THR A 172 -14.62 34.41 6.20
C THR A 172 -15.62 35.36 6.87
N TYR A 173 -16.61 35.82 6.13
CA TYR A 173 -17.65 36.72 6.63
C TYR A 173 -18.99 35.98 6.67
N LYS A 174 -19.71 36.09 7.76
CA LYS A 174 -21.10 35.61 7.86
C LYS A 174 -22.00 36.76 7.36
N ASN A 175 -22.89 36.47 6.40
CA ASN A 175 -23.88 37.44 5.85
C ASN A 175 -23.27 38.64 5.11
N ALA A 176 -22.63 38.39 3.97
CA ALA A 176 -22.06 39.44 3.15
C ALA A 176 -22.74 39.55 1.79
N GLU A 177 -22.95 40.78 1.29
CA GLU A 177 -23.45 41.06 -0.06
C GLU A 177 -22.35 40.97 -1.12
N ALA A 178 -22.74 40.76 -2.39
CA ALA A 178 -21.78 40.75 -3.50
C ALA A 178 -20.98 42.05 -3.60
N PRO A 179 -19.67 42.04 -3.83
CA PRO A 179 -18.73 41.01 -4.30
C PRO A 179 -18.20 40.07 -3.20
N ILE A 180 -18.60 40.22 -1.97
CA ILE A 180 -18.10 39.48 -0.80
C ILE A 180 -18.58 38.03 -0.84
N GLU A 181 -19.70 37.70 -1.52
CA GLU A 181 -20.18 36.33 -1.70
C GLU A 181 -19.19 35.46 -2.48
N GLN A 182 -18.60 35.99 -3.56
CA GLN A 182 -17.59 35.28 -4.31
C GLN A 182 -16.33 35.03 -3.46
N TRP A 183 -15.88 36.07 -2.74
CA TRP A 183 -14.78 35.93 -1.80
C TRP A 183 -15.08 34.85 -0.76
N GLN A 184 -16.26 34.86 -0.17
CA GLN A 184 -16.68 33.90 0.84
C GLN A 184 -16.66 32.45 0.30
N TYR A 185 -17.14 32.24 -0.92
CA TYR A 185 -17.15 30.94 -1.58
C TYR A 185 -15.72 30.41 -1.77
N TYR A 186 -14.82 31.21 -2.32
CA TYR A 186 -13.43 30.81 -2.54
C TYR A 186 -12.65 30.69 -1.24
N ALA A 187 -12.88 31.56 -0.28
CA ALA A 187 -12.23 31.52 1.04
C ALA A 187 -12.59 30.26 1.82
N ASN A 188 -13.84 29.82 1.78
CA ASN A 188 -14.25 28.57 2.42
C ASN A 188 -13.58 27.36 1.76
N ARG A 189 -13.55 27.32 0.44
CA ARG A 189 -12.91 26.22 -0.33
C ARG A 189 -11.40 26.20 -0.07
N TYR A 190 -10.74 27.33 -0.09
CA TYR A 190 -9.33 27.45 0.23
C TYR A 190 -9.04 26.96 1.64
N ASN A 191 -9.75 27.46 2.65
CA ASN A 191 -9.50 27.12 4.05
C ASN A 191 -9.68 25.61 4.29
N ALA A 192 -10.77 25.02 3.77
CA ALA A 192 -11.03 23.57 3.91
C ALA A 192 -9.94 22.71 3.28
N MET A 193 -9.55 23.03 2.04
CA MET A 193 -8.54 22.25 1.32
C MET A 193 -7.12 22.50 1.82
N ARG A 194 -6.84 23.70 2.33
CA ARG A 194 -5.57 23.98 3.00
C ARG A 194 -5.42 23.16 4.28
N GLU A 195 -6.47 23.08 5.08
CA GLU A 195 -6.47 22.27 6.31
C GLU A 195 -6.31 20.78 5.98
N ASP A 196 -7.02 20.30 4.97
CA ASP A 196 -6.89 18.92 4.49
C ASP A 196 -5.47 18.63 3.97
N LEU A 197 -4.87 19.55 3.22
CA LEU A 197 -3.47 19.41 2.77
C LEU A 197 -2.49 19.41 3.96
N LEU A 198 -2.66 20.27 4.94
CA LEU A 198 -1.85 20.29 6.16
C LEU A 198 -1.94 18.95 6.90
N ASN A 199 -3.16 18.45 7.10
CA ASN A 199 -3.40 17.17 7.75
C ASN A 199 -2.77 16.03 6.97
N THR A 200 -2.95 16.00 5.65
CA THR A 200 -2.39 14.98 4.78
C THR A 200 -0.86 15.02 4.76
N MET A 201 -0.27 16.22 4.70
CA MET A 201 1.19 16.40 4.75
C MET A 201 1.77 16.01 6.11
N SER A 202 1.01 16.12 7.20
CA SER A 202 1.50 15.75 8.54
C SER A 202 1.84 14.25 8.68
N TYR A 203 1.30 13.42 7.81
CA TYR A 203 1.65 11.99 7.72
C TYR A 203 2.93 11.74 6.92
N LEU A 204 3.46 12.74 6.21
CA LEU A 204 4.77 12.62 5.57
C LEU A 204 5.88 12.85 6.60
N PRO A 205 7.00 12.14 6.45
CA PRO A 205 8.15 12.40 7.31
C PRO A 205 8.61 13.85 7.12
N ASN A 206 8.70 14.58 8.23
CA ASN A 206 9.10 15.99 8.26
C ASN A 206 10.62 16.22 8.09
N GLY A 207 11.25 15.49 7.18
CA GLY A 207 12.69 15.63 6.85
C GLY A 207 13.63 15.06 7.90
N ASN A 208 13.09 14.53 8.98
CA ASN A 208 13.89 13.92 10.01
C ASN A 208 13.63 12.40 10.00
N ALA A 209 14.52 11.66 9.33
CA ALA A 209 14.52 10.21 9.39
C ALA A 209 14.49 9.70 10.85
N GLU A 210 15.11 10.46 11.80
CA GLU A 210 15.02 10.17 13.22
C GLU A 210 13.60 10.26 13.78
N HIS A 211 12.77 11.21 13.33
CA HIS A 211 11.39 11.33 13.79
C HIS A 211 10.54 10.14 13.31
N PHE A 212 10.72 9.76 12.06
CA PHE A 212 10.05 8.58 11.49
C PHE A 212 10.58 7.30 12.12
N ASN A 213 11.86 7.22 12.32
CA ASN A 213 12.52 6.19 13.06
C ASN A 213 12.01 6.08 14.52
N LYS A 214 11.69 7.11 15.22
CA LYS A 214 11.12 7.08 16.57
C LYS A 214 9.68 6.52 16.62
N TYR A 215 8.91 6.59 15.53
CA TYR A 215 7.52 6.13 15.48
C TYR A 215 7.33 4.78 14.80
N ILE A 216 8.22 4.38 13.91
CA ILE A 216 8.13 3.11 13.17
C ILE A 216 9.29 2.19 13.57
N HIS A 217 9.95 2.54 14.70
CA HIS A 217 11.15 1.90 15.10
C HIS A 217 11.05 0.44 15.06
N SER A 218 11.89 0.02 14.62
CA SER A 218 13.26 0.13 14.96
C SER A 218 13.87 -1.28 15.00
N GLU A 219 14.95 -1.38 15.56
CA GLU A 219 15.58 -2.64 15.94
C GLU A 219 14.59 -3.59 16.67
N GLU A 220 13.76 -3.07 17.58
CA GLU A 220 12.73 -3.85 18.28
C GLU A 220 11.63 -4.39 17.35
N MET A 221 11.14 -3.59 16.40
CA MET A 221 10.13 -4.06 15.43
C MET A 221 10.73 -5.09 14.48
N LYS A 222 11.94 -4.84 13.94
CA LYS A 222 12.62 -5.82 13.11
C LYS A 222 12.85 -7.11 13.87
N GLN A 223 13.36 -7.03 15.10
CA GLN A 223 13.55 -8.19 15.96
C GLN A 223 12.26 -8.96 16.21
N THR A 224 11.15 -8.25 16.46
CA THR A 224 9.82 -8.87 16.61
C THR A 224 9.37 -9.57 15.32
N ILE A 225 9.58 -8.96 14.16
CA ILE A 225 9.27 -9.57 12.86
C ILE A 225 10.12 -10.80 12.61
N ASP A 226 11.42 -10.71 12.86
CA ASP A 226 12.35 -11.84 12.70
C ASP A 226 11.98 -13.00 13.65
N ASP A 227 11.51 -12.69 14.85
CA ASP A 227 11.03 -13.70 15.81
C ASP A 227 9.69 -14.34 15.38
N ILE A 228 8.77 -13.55 14.79
CA ILE A 228 7.52 -14.08 14.21
C ILE A 228 7.83 -15.00 13.02
N VAL A 229 8.75 -14.61 12.14
CA VAL A 229 9.20 -15.46 11.04
C VAL A 229 9.78 -16.75 11.57
N TRP A 230 10.72 -16.66 12.50
CA TRP A 230 11.36 -17.82 13.12
C TRP A 230 10.35 -18.82 13.72
N ILE A 231 9.42 -18.34 14.54
CA ILE A 231 8.44 -19.24 15.18
C ILE A 231 7.43 -19.81 14.16
N THR A 232 7.12 -19.06 13.10
CA THR A 232 6.24 -19.54 12.02
C THR A 232 6.92 -20.65 11.21
N VAL A 233 8.23 -20.52 10.96
CA VAL A 233 9.03 -21.58 10.30
C VAL A 233 9.09 -22.81 11.20
N LEU A 234 9.37 -22.66 12.49
CA LEU A 234 9.37 -23.78 13.44
C LEU A 234 7.99 -24.48 13.51
N LEU A 235 6.89 -23.73 13.46
CA LEU A 235 5.57 -24.31 13.40
C LEU A 235 5.37 -25.13 12.12
N SER A 236 5.80 -24.59 10.97
CA SER A 236 5.72 -25.28 9.68
C SER A 236 6.47 -26.61 9.72
N GLU A 237 7.72 -26.60 10.18
CA GLU A 237 8.57 -27.79 10.29
C GLU A 237 7.99 -28.83 11.26
N SER A 238 7.57 -28.40 12.44
CA SER A 238 6.96 -29.27 13.44
C SER A 238 5.66 -29.90 12.92
N TYR A 239 4.86 -29.12 12.20
CA TYR A 239 3.61 -29.61 11.64
C TYR A 239 3.85 -30.61 10.50
N GLU A 240 4.84 -30.39 9.64
CA GLU A 240 5.26 -31.38 8.61
C GLU A 240 5.69 -32.71 9.27
N GLN A 241 6.48 -32.64 10.35
CA GLN A 241 6.88 -33.85 11.08
C GLN A 241 5.67 -34.62 11.66
N VAL A 242 4.69 -33.91 12.21
CA VAL A 242 3.46 -34.52 12.75
C VAL A 242 2.64 -35.16 11.62
N LYS A 243 2.48 -34.46 10.48
CA LYS A 243 1.79 -35.01 9.31
C LYS A 243 2.49 -36.24 8.75
N ALA A 244 3.82 -36.22 8.66
CA ALA A 244 4.63 -37.35 8.21
C ALA A 244 4.48 -38.56 9.13
N LYS A 245 4.57 -38.38 10.46
CA LYS A 245 4.34 -39.44 11.45
C LYS A 245 2.96 -40.10 11.33
N LYS A 246 1.93 -39.27 11.03
CA LYS A 246 0.56 -39.74 10.88
C LYS A 246 0.23 -40.22 9.47
N ASN A 247 1.16 -40.10 8.54
CA ASN A 247 0.98 -40.40 7.11
C ASN A 247 -0.28 -39.69 6.51
N VAL A 248 -0.44 -38.41 6.80
CA VAL A 248 -1.57 -37.58 6.32
C VAL A 248 -1.05 -36.40 5.53
N LYS A 249 -1.88 -35.92 4.60
CA LYS A 249 -1.66 -34.66 3.87
C LYS A 249 -2.91 -33.80 3.95
N THR A 250 -2.72 -32.48 4.04
CA THR A 250 -3.79 -31.49 3.93
C THR A 250 -4.06 -31.15 2.47
N PHE A 251 -5.17 -30.46 2.18
CA PHE A 251 -5.43 -29.96 0.82
C PHE A 251 -4.34 -28.99 0.34
N SER A 252 -3.85 -28.13 1.22
CA SER A 252 -2.74 -27.25 0.90
C SER A 252 -1.45 -28.01 0.56
N ASP A 253 -1.15 -29.10 1.25
CA ASP A 253 0.01 -29.93 0.91
C ASP A 253 -0.12 -30.51 -0.50
N ILE A 254 -1.33 -30.90 -0.92
CA ILE A 254 -1.59 -31.45 -2.25
C ILE A 254 -1.36 -30.37 -3.31
N GLU A 255 -1.85 -29.14 -3.07
CA GLU A 255 -1.62 -28.01 -3.97
C GLU A 255 -0.11 -27.70 -4.10
N HIS A 256 0.63 -27.63 -2.99
CA HIS A 256 2.08 -27.43 -3.01
C HIS A 256 2.84 -28.57 -3.68
N LEU A 257 2.41 -29.81 -3.51
CA LEU A 257 2.99 -30.96 -4.22
C LEU A 257 2.76 -30.85 -5.73
N ALA A 258 1.56 -30.48 -6.15
CA ALA A 258 1.24 -30.25 -7.56
C ALA A 258 2.09 -29.10 -8.14
N TYR A 259 2.18 -28.00 -7.43
CA TYR A 259 3.03 -26.88 -7.85
C TYR A 259 4.48 -27.29 -8.04
N ARG A 260 5.08 -27.96 -7.06
CA ARG A 260 6.46 -28.45 -7.17
C ARG A 260 6.63 -29.46 -8.33
N LEU A 261 5.70 -30.37 -8.48
CA LEU A 261 5.74 -31.36 -9.58
C LEU A 261 5.82 -30.68 -10.95
N PHE A 262 4.96 -29.66 -11.17
CA PHE A 262 4.91 -28.95 -12.44
C PHE A 262 6.04 -27.93 -12.61
N SER A 263 6.54 -27.31 -11.54
CA SER A 263 7.63 -26.36 -11.61
C SER A 263 9.00 -27.02 -11.82
N GLU A 264 9.23 -28.17 -11.15
CA GLU A 264 10.51 -28.87 -11.16
C GLU A 264 10.62 -29.92 -12.31
N ASN A 265 9.50 -30.33 -12.89
CA ASN A 265 9.49 -31.40 -13.88
C ASN A 265 8.88 -30.97 -15.23
N GLU A 266 9.75 -30.53 -16.12
CA GLU A 266 9.36 -29.99 -17.43
C GLU A 266 8.59 -31.04 -18.28
N ASN A 267 8.97 -32.30 -18.23
CA ASN A 267 8.31 -33.35 -19.01
C ASN A 267 6.85 -33.51 -18.56
N ILE A 268 6.62 -33.58 -17.24
CA ILE A 268 5.28 -33.70 -16.69
C ILE A 268 4.46 -32.43 -16.96
N ARG A 269 5.08 -31.28 -16.82
CA ARG A 269 4.42 -29.98 -17.14
C ARG A 269 3.97 -29.98 -18.60
N ASN A 270 4.84 -30.34 -19.53
CA ASN A 270 4.54 -30.38 -20.96
C ASN A 270 3.45 -31.43 -21.29
N GLU A 271 3.48 -32.60 -20.67
CA GLU A 271 2.42 -33.60 -20.81
C GLU A 271 1.06 -33.02 -20.41
N TYR A 272 0.96 -32.34 -19.24
CA TYR A 272 -0.28 -31.78 -18.76
C TYR A 272 -0.73 -30.56 -19.59
N SER A 273 0.18 -29.72 -20.07
CA SER A 273 -0.16 -28.57 -20.93
C SER A 273 -0.74 -29.00 -22.27
N LEU A 274 -0.35 -30.16 -22.77
CA LEU A 274 -0.88 -30.75 -24.01
C LEU A 274 -2.15 -31.57 -23.79
N LYS A 275 -2.37 -32.04 -22.55
CA LYS A 275 -3.52 -32.90 -22.20
C LYS A 275 -4.85 -32.15 -22.28
N TYR A 276 -4.86 -30.89 -21.91
CA TYR A 276 -6.09 -30.07 -21.87
C TYR A 276 -6.14 -29.11 -23.06
N ASN A 277 -7.19 -29.22 -23.86
CA ASN A 277 -7.46 -28.26 -24.94
C ASN A 277 -7.77 -26.88 -24.38
N GLU A 278 -8.59 -26.85 -23.34
CA GLU A 278 -9.04 -25.65 -22.66
C GLU A 278 -9.05 -25.86 -21.14
N ILE A 279 -8.73 -24.82 -20.39
CA ILE A 279 -8.77 -24.76 -18.94
C ILE A 279 -9.79 -23.69 -18.57
N LEU A 280 -10.93 -24.13 -18.02
CA LEU A 280 -12.02 -23.26 -17.63
C LEU A 280 -11.98 -23.07 -16.11
N ILE A 281 -11.90 -21.83 -15.65
CA ILE A 281 -11.81 -21.51 -14.22
C ILE A 281 -12.95 -20.54 -13.90
N ASP A 282 -13.82 -20.99 -13.02
CA ASP A 282 -14.92 -20.17 -12.49
C ASP A 282 -14.52 -19.52 -11.16
N GLU A 283 -15.19 -18.43 -10.81
CA GLU A 283 -14.95 -17.65 -9.59
C GLU A 283 -13.47 -17.24 -9.42
N TYR A 284 -12.83 -16.83 -10.52
CA TYR A 284 -11.41 -16.57 -10.54
C TYR A 284 -10.96 -15.50 -9.55
N GLN A 285 -11.86 -14.57 -9.13
CA GLN A 285 -11.57 -13.57 -8.11
C GLN A 285 -11.23 -14.17 -6.74
N ASP A 286 -11.55 -15.44 -6.50
CA ASP A 286 -11.27 -16.15 -5.26
C ASP A 286 -10.02 -17.04 -5.33
N THR A 287 -9.35 -17.06 -6.49
CA THR A 287 -8.09 -17.78 -6.70
C THR A 287 -6.96 -17.17 -5.89
N ASN A 288 -6.13 -18.02 -5.30
CA ASN A 288 -4.91 -17.60 -4.60
C ASN A 288 -3.66 -17.70 -5.50
N GLY A 289 -2.53 -17.16 -5.02
CA GLY A 289 -1.28 -17.13 -5.80
C GLY A 289 -0.71 -18.52 -6.14
N LEU A 290 -0.90 -19.51 -5.27
CA LEU A 290 -0.47 -20.90 -5.51
C LEU A 290 -1.31 -21.54 -6.61
N GLN A 291 -2.63 -21.38 -6.56
CA GLN A 291 -3.57 -21.91 -7.56
C GLN A 291 -3.35 -21.25 -8.93
N ASP A 292 -3.22 -19.92 -8.98
CA ASP A 292 -2.89 -19.20 -10.22
C ASP A 292 -1.58 -19.72 -10.85
N SER A 293 -0.57 -19.95 -10.02
CA SER A 293 0.72 -20.50 -10.48
C SER A 293 0.57 -21.91 -11.06
N ILE A 294 -0.24 -22.77 -10.42
CA ILE A 294 -0.51 -24.12 -10.94
C ILE A 294 -1.24 -24.04 -12.29
N PHE A 295 -2.29 -23.23 -12.40
CA PHE A 295 -3.03 -23.07 -13.66
C PHE A 295 -2.13 -22.55 -14.78
N THR A 296 -1.28 -21.57 -14.47
CA THR A 296 -0.31 -21.03 -15.43
C THR A 296 0.67 -22.10 -15.90
N LEU A 297 1.21 -22.95 -14.99
CA LEU A 297 2.16 -24.00 -15.32
C LEU A 297 1.57 -25.11 -16.21
N ILE A 298 0.29 -25.45 -16.05
CA ILE A 298 -0.38 -26.48 -16.87
C ILE A 298 -1.05 -25.91 -18.13
N SER A 299 -1.02 -24.60 -18.32
CA SER A 299 -1.55 -23.93 -19.50
C SER A 299 -0.52 -23.88 -20.64
N ARG A 300 -0.96 -23.51 -21.83
CA ARG A 300 -0.12 -23.24 -23.01
C ARG A 300 0.13 -21.74 -23.09
N ASP A 301 1.03 -21.22 -22.27
CA ASP A 301 1.34 -19.78 -22.15
C ASP A 301 0.09 -18.92 -21.91
N ASN A 302 -0.84 -19.42 -21.10
CA ASN A 302 -2.16 -18.84 -20.82
C ASN A 302 -3.13 -18.77 -22.04
N LYS A 303 -2.75 -19.27 -23.22
CA LYS A 303 -3.55 -19.15 -24.45
C LYS A 303 -4.77 -20.09 -24.50
N ASN A 304 -4.83 -21.05 -23.61
CA ASN A 304 -5.95 -21.99 -23.49
C ASN A 304 -6.66 -21.89 -22.14
N MET A 305 -6.57 -20.72 -21.47
CA MET A 305 -7.25 -20.45 -20.22
C MET A 305 -8.46 -19.55 -20.47
N PHE A 306 -9.61 -19.93 -19.92
CA PHE A 306 -10.81 -19.13 -19.86
C PHE A 306 -11.19 -18.92 -18.40
N MET A 307 -11.21 -17.66 -17.97
CA MET A 307 -11.42 -17.27 -16.57
C MET A 307 -12.71 -16.47 -16.45
N VAL A 308 -13.60 -16.89 -15.56
CA VAL A 308 -14.83 -16.19 -15.24
C VAL A 308 -14.76 -15.70 -13.81
N GLY A 309 -15.19 -14.47 -13.56
CA GLY A 309 -15.22 -13.92 -12.20
C GLY A 309 -15.81 -12.51 -12.13
N ASP A 310 -16.16 -12.11 -10.93
CA ASP A 310 -16.62 -10.75 -10.61
C ASP A 310 -15.86 -10.21 -9.39
N LEU A 311 -15.02 -9.21 -9.61
CA LEU A 311 -14.23 -8.57 -8.54
C LEU A 311 -15.08 -8.06 -7.38
N LYS A 312 -16.35 -7.70 -7.61
CA LYS A 312 -17.26 -7.21 -6.59
C LYS A 312 -17.79 -8.34 -5.68
N GLN A 313 -17.68 -9.59 -6.14
CA GLN A 313 -18.13 -10.78 -5.41
C GLN A 313 -16.99 -11.46 -4.64
N SER A 314 -15.76 -10.93 -4.68
CA SER A 314 -14.64 -11.49 -3.92
C SER A 314 -14.85 -11.32 -2.42
N ILE A 315 -15.23 -12.41 -1.75
CA ILE A 315 -15.44 -12.48 -0.29
C ILE A 315 -14.53 -13.48 0.42
N TYR A 316 -13.75 -14.28 -0.33
CA TYR A 316 -12.92 -15.37 0.21
C TYR A 316 -11.47 -14.97 0.52
N ARG A 317 -11.19 -13.69 0.71
CA ARG A 317 -9.86 -13.21 1.11
C ARG A 317 -9.34 -13.87 2.40
N PHE A 318 -10.25 -14.24 3.30
CA PHE A 318 -9.90 -14.95 4.54
C PHE A 318 -9.43 -16.41 4.31
N ARG A 319 -9.67 -16.97 3.11
CA ARG A 319 -9.15 -18.27 2.65
C ARG A 319 -7.93 -18.15 1.75
N GLY A 320 -7.33 -16.96 1.66
CA GLY A 320 -6.16 -16.70 0.82
C GLY A 320 -6.49 -16.26 -0.61
N GLY A 321 -7.75 -16.12 -0.99
CA GLY A 321 -8.15 -15.56 -2.28
C GLY A 321 -7.58 -14.15 -2.47
N ASP A 322 -6.99 -13.87 -3.62
CA ASP A 322 -6.40 -12.57 -3.94
C ASP A 322 -7.01 -11.98 -5.22
N PRO A 323 -8.05 -11.12 -5.10
CA PRO A 323 -8.69 -10.51 -6.24
C PRO A 323 -7.76 -9.61 -7.06
N THR A 324 -6.57 -9.26 -6.51
CA THR A 324 -5.60 -8.47 -7.26
C THR A 324 -4.96 -9.26 -8.40
N ILE A 325 -4.94 -10.59 -8.33
CA ILE A 325 -4.49 -11.48 -9.40
C ILE A 325 -5.43 -11.31 -10.61
N PHE A 326 -6.74 -11.44 -10.39
CA PHE A 326 -7.73 -11.24 -11.44
C PHE A 326 -7.71 -9.81 -11.98
N LYS A 327 -7.64 -8.81 -11.10
CA LYS A 327 -7.53 -7.41 -11.51
C LYS A 327 -6.31 -7.15 -12.39
N LYS A 328 -5.16 -7.76 -12.09
CA LYS A 328 -3.96 -7.63 -12.91
C LYS A 328 -4.16 -8.24 -14.29
N LYS A 329 -4.72 -9.45 -14.38
CA LYS A 329 -5.01 -10.09 -15.67
C LYS A 329 -6.03 -9.28 -16.49
N TYR A 330 -7.07 -8.76 -15.84
CA TYR A 330 -8.08 -7.90 -16.46
C TYR A 330 -7.52 -6.54 -16.96
N SER A 331 -6.45 -6.04 -16.35
CA SER A 331 -5.82 -4.77 -16.75
C SER A 331 -4.66 -4.92 -17.74
N LEU A 332 -4.32 -6.13 -18.15
CA LEU A 332 -3.36 -6.38 -19.22
C LEU A 332 -4.04 -6.06 -20.55
N ASP A 333 -3.75 -4.85 -21.06
CA ASP A 333 -4.12 -4.43 -22.41
C ASP A 333 -3.11 -5.07 -23.38
N SER A 334 -3.33 -6.34 -23.71
CA SER A 334 -2.48 -7.07 -24.64
C SER A 334 -3.36 -7.73 -25.69
N ASP A 335 -2.86 -7.78 -26.95
CA ASP A 335 -3.47 -8.50 -28.06
C ASP A 335 -3.65 -10.03 -27.78
N GLU A 336 -3.19 -10.49 -26.61
CA GLU A 336 -3.22 -11.87 -26.16
C GLU A 336 -4.38 -12.19 -25.21
N ILE A 337 -5.14 -11.18 -24.72
CA ILE A 337 -6.25 -11.35 -23.78
C ILE A 337 -7.52 -10.71 -24.36
N GLU A 338 -8.52 -11.53 -24.62
CA GLU A 338 -9.86 -11.06 -24.98
C GLU A 338 -10.72 -10.94 -23.71
N ILE A 339 -11.23 -9.73 -23.46
CA ILE A 339 -12.12 -9.47 -22.33
C ILE A 339 -13.57 -9.42 -22.86
N ILE A 340 -14.39 -10.34 -22.34
CA ILE A 340 -15.82 -10.40 -22.65
C ILE A 340 -16.58 -9.86 -21.42
N HIS A 341 -17.41 -8.81 -21.63
CA HIS A 341 -18.19 -8.15 -20.60
C HIS A 341 -19.63 -8.69 -20.53
#